data_18ec35064631d948e9fd1919dbfd598c
#
_entry.id   18ec35064631d948e9fd1919dbfd598c
#
_cell.length_a   1.000
_cell.length_b   1.000
_cell.length_c   1.000
_cell.angle_alpha   90.00
_cell.angle_beta   90.00
_cell.angle_gamma   90.00
#
_symmetry.space_group_name_H-M   'P 1'
#
loop_
_entity.id
_entity.type
_entity.pdbx_description
1 polymer ?
#
loop_
_entity_poly.entity_id
_entity_poly.type
_entity_poly.pdbx_seq_one_letter_code
_entity_poly.pdbx_strand_id
1 'polypeptide(L)'
;SASPDLLSCLQLRADKQYKAKNGPLDCVQKNYHVAESTPDSKPAMVAEDYANRLRKNLKKFEKWARQEGIECYRLYDADLPEYNVAVDRYADWVVVQEYAPPKTIDAHKARQRLFDIIAATISVLGIAPNKLVLKTRERQKGKNQYQKLGEKGEFLEVTEYNAHLWVNLTDYLDTGLFLDHRIARRMLGQMSKGKDFLNLFSYTGSATVHAGLGGARSTTTVDMSRTYLEWAERNLRLNGLTGRAHRLIQADCLAWLREANEQFDLIFIDPPTFSNSKRMEDAFDVQRDHMALMKDLKRLLRAGGTIMFSNNKRGFRMDLDGLAKLGLKAQEITQKTLSQDFARNRQIHNCWLITAA
;
A
#
# COMPACT_ATOMS: atom_id res chain seq x y z
N SER A 1 6.41 20.05 -18.53
CA SER A 1 7.58 20.82 -18.05
C SER A 1 8.41 19.90 -17.17
N ALA A 2 9.64 19.63 -17.58
CA ALA A 2 10.59 18.89 -16.77
C ALA A 2 11.33 19.85 -15.82
N SER A 3 11.71 19.37 -14.62
CA SER A 3 12.54 20.18 -13.73
C SER A 3 13.89 20.48 -14.40
N PRO A 4 14.55 21.62 -14.09
CA PRO A 4 15.87 21.92 -14.60
C PRO A 4 16.89 20.80 -14.39
N ASP A 5 16.76 20.06 -13.29
CA ASP A 5 17.62 18.93 -12.93
C ASP A 5 17.43 17.71 -13.85
N LEU A 6 16.21 17.48 -14.34
CA LEU A 6 15.92 16.39 -15.30
C LEU A 6 16.63 16.63 -16.65
N LEU A 7 16.67 17.90 -17.08
CA LEU A 7 17.29 18.26 -18.35
C LEU A 7 18.84 18.25 -18.28
N SER A 8 19.42 18.51 -17.10
CA SER A 8 20.87 18.43 -16.90
C SER A 8 21.43 17.01 -16.97
N CYS A 9 20.59 16.00 -16.66
CA CYS A 9 20.99 14.58 -16.71
C CYS A 9 21.06 14.02 -18.13
N LEU A 10 20.39 14.66 -19.09
CA LEU A 10 20.39 14.18 -20.50
C LEU A 10 21.69 14.47 -21.24
N GLN A 11 22.66 15.19 -20.64
CA GLN A 11 23.93 15.60 -21.27
C GLN A 11 23.76 16.26 -22.66
N LEU A 12 22.58 16.72 -22.99
CA LEU A 12 22.27 17.37 -24.25
C LEU A 12 22.65 18.85 -24.18
N ARG A 13 23.37 19.34 -25.16
CA ARG A 13 23.57 20.79 -25.37
C ARG A 13 22.30 21.38 -25.98
N ALA A 14 21.74 22.39 -25.33
CA ALA A 14 20.59 23.11 -25.87
C ALA A 14 21.03 23.93 -27.11
N ASP A 15 20.34 23.78 -28.22
CA ASP A 15 20.59 24.55 -29.45
C ASP A 15 20.14 26.02 -29.27
N LYS A 16 19.03 26.21 -28.57
CA LYS A 16 18.49 27.54 -28.25
C LYS A 16 17.90 27.56 -26.86
N GLN A 17 18.08 28.69 -26.16
CA GLN A 17 17.52 28.90 -24.83
C GLN A 17 16.77 30.23 -24.83
N TYR A 18 15.54 30.19 -24.35
CA TYR A 18 14.69 31.39 -24.20
C TYR A 18 14.35 31.58 -22.74
N LYS A 19 14.41 32.82 -22.26
CA LYS A 19 13.88 33.19 -20.96
C LYS A 19 12.41 33.55 -21.11
N ALA A 20 11.55 33.02 -20.29
CA ALA A 20 10.12 33.29 -20.28
C ALA A 20 9.67 33.54 -18.83
N LYS A 21 8.55 34.23 -18.67
CA LYS A 21 7.89 34.38 -17.36
C LYS A 21 6.53 33.71 -17.40
N ASN A 22 6.20 32.96 -16.32
CA ASN A 22 4.86 32.46 -16.10
C ASN A 22 4.38 33.07 -14.76
N GLY A 23 3.71 34.21 -14.82
CA GLY A 23 3.40 35.04 -13.66
C GLY A 23 4.66 35.50 -12.93
N PRO A 24 4.78 35.28 -11.62
CA PRO A 24 5.97 35.65 -10.84
C PRO A 24 7.16 34.66 -11.03
N LEU A 25 6.98 33.55 -11.76
CA LEU A 25 8.03 32.55 -11.94
C LEU A 25 8.86 32.81 -13.18
N ASP A 26 10.19 32.88 -13.01
CA ASP A 26 11.13 32.85 -14.11
C ASP A 26 11.26 31.46 -14.68
N CYS A 27 10.96 31.30 -15.96
CA CYS A 27 11.02 30.05 -16.69
C CYS A 27 12.11 30.08 -17.75
N VAL A 28 12.69 28.94 -18.06
CA VAL A 28 13.65 28.79 -19.15
C VAL A 28 13.14 27.71 -20.09
N GLN A 29 12.94 28.07 -21.35
CA GLN A 29 12.70 27.11 -22.42
C GLN A 29 14.03 26.77 -23.11
N LYS A 30 14.35 25.48 -23.16
CA LYS A 30 15.52 24.98 -23.89
C LYS A 30 15.07 24.04 -25.00
N ASN A 31 15.53 24.31 -26.21
CA ASN A 31 15.30 23.41 -27.35
C ASN A 31 16.55 22.56 -27.57
N TYR A 32 16.33 21.29 -27.73
CA TYR A 32 17.39 20.30 -28.00
C TYR A 32 17.15 19.65 -29.34
N HIS A 33 18.21 19.52 -30.13
CA HIS A 33 18.18 18.70 -31.34
C HIS A 33 18.46 17.26 -30.92
N VAL A 34 17.50 16.38 -31.09
CA VAL A 34 17.70 14.94 -30.94
C VAL A 34 18.02 14.42 -32.33
N ALA A 35 19.24 13.99 -32.57
CA ALA A 35 19.57 13.33 -33.81
C ALA A 35 18.63 12.14 -34.03
N GLU A 36 18.02 12.06 -35.23
CA GLU A 36 17.25 10.87 -35.61
C GLU A 36 18.15 9.66 -35.50
N SER A 37 17.83 8.74 -34.59
CA SER A 37 18.53 7.48 -34.52
C SER A 37 18.28 6.70 -35.81
N THR A 38 19.35 6.25 -36.47
CA THR A 38 19.25 5.32 -37.60
C THR A 38 18.44 4.09 -37.15
N PRO A 39 17.52 3.58 -38.01
CA PRO A 39 16.56 2.53 -37.61
C PRO A 39 17.17 1.19 -37.18
N ASP A 40 18.46 0.97 -37.39
CA ASP A 40 19.10 -0.34 -37.23
C ASP A 40 19.89 -0.59 -35.94
N SER A 41 20.01 0.38 -35.04
CA SER A 41 20.54 0.12 -33.71
C SER A 41 19.40 0.22 -32.70
N LYS A 42 18.91 -0.93 -32.24
CA LYS A 42 18.13 -0.93 -30.96
C LYS A 42 19.00 -0.21 -29.92
N PRO A 43 18.57 0.91 -29.37
CA PRO A 43 19.36 1.58 -28.34
C PRO A 43 19.70 0.55 -27.27
N ALA A 44 20.97 0.44 -26.90
CA ALA A 44 21.40 -0.43 -25.83
C ALA A 44 20.53 -0.11 -24.63
N MET A 45 19.79 -1.10 -24.11
CA MET A 45 18.86 -0.86 -23.00
C MET A 45 19.70 -0.54 -21.78
N VAL A 46 19.57 0.67 -21.29
CA VAL A 46 20.21 1.08 -20.04
C VAL A 46 19.61 0.23 -18.91
N ALA A 47 20.42 -0.26 -17.97
CA ALA A 47 20.01 -1.19 -16.91
C ALA A 47 19.42 -2.52 -17.42
N GLU A 48 20.13 -3.19 -18.32
CA GLU A 48 19.64 -4.42 -18.96
C GLU A 48 19.34 -5.56 -17.98
N ASP A 49 20.14 -5.71 -16.93
CA ASP A 49 19.91 -6.71 -15.87
C ASP A 49 18.58 -6.49 -15.16
N TYR A 50 18.29 -5.23 -14.82
CA TYR A 50 17.00 -4.85 -14.24
C TYR A 50 15.85 -5.10 -15.22
N ALA A 51 16.01 -4.68 -16.48
CA ALA A 51 15.00 -4.87 -17.52
C ALA A 51 14.68 -6.36 -17.72
N ASN A 52 15.70 -7.21 -17.78
CA ASN A 52 15.54 -8.66 -17.91
C ASN A 52 14.83 -9.27 -16.69
N ARG A 53 15.18 -8.82 -15.48
CA ARG A 53 14.48 -9.24 -14.26
C ARG A 53 13.02 -8.81 -14.28
N LEU A 54 12.74 -7.57 -14.65
CA LEU A 54 11.38 -7.03 -14.71
C LEU A 54 10.52 -7.78 -15.76
N ARG A 55 11.08 -8.08 -16.96
CA ARG A 55 10.38 -8.89 -17.98
C ARG A 55 10.03 -10.28 -17.48
N LYS A 56 10.96 -10.93 -16.77
CA LYS A 56 10.73 -12.26 -16.18
C LYS A 56 9.60 -12.21 -15.15
N ASN A 57 9.60 -11.18 -14.29
CA ASN A 57 8.57 -10.99 -13.28
C ASN A 57 7.21 -10.65 -13.93
N LEU A 58 7.19 -9.76 -14.92
CA LEU A 58 5.99 -9.41 -15.67
C LEU A 58 5.32 -10.66 -16.26
N LYS A 59 6.07 -11.48 -17.00
CA LYS A 59 5.55 -12.72 -17.58
C LYS A 59 4.93 -13.66 -16.54
N LYS A 60 5.56 -13.74 -15.35
CA LYS A 60 5.07 -14.58 -14.26
C LYS A 60 3.80 -14.01 -13.64
N PHE A 61 3.83 -12.73 -13.25
CA PHE A 61 2.79 -12.14 -12.42
C PHE A 61 1.58 -11.67 -13.22
N GLU A 62 1.74 -11.23 -14.46
CA GLU A 62 0.62 -10.79 -15.30
C GLU A 62 -0.36 -11.93 -15.59
N LYS A 63 0.15 -13.13 -15.92
CA LYS A 63 -0.69 -14.30 -16.12
C LYS A 63 -1.46 -14.67 -14.86
N TRP A 64 -0.75 -14.70 -13.72
CA TRP A 64 -1.34 -14.99 -12.42
C TRP A 64 -2.39 -13.94 -12.03
N ALA A 65 -2.07 -12.65 -12.14
CA ALA A 65 -2.97 -11.57 -11.81
C ALA A 65 -4.29 -11.63 -12.61
N ARG A 66 -4.18 -11.93 -13.92
CA ARG A 66 -5.34 -12.10 -14.79
C ARG A 66 -6.21 -13.30 -14.36
N GLN A 67 -5.58 -14.41 -13.97
CA GLN A 67 -6.29 -15.60 -13.50
C GLN A 67 -7.01 -15.39 -12.16
N GLU A 68 -6.42 -14.58 -11.28
CA GLU A 68 -6.98 -14.23 -9.98
C GLU A 68 -7.97 -13.05 -10.04
N GLY A 69 -8.10 -12.36 -11.17
CA GLY A 69 -8.95 -11.18 -11.30
C GLY A 69 -8.44 -9.98 -10.49
N ILE A 70 -7.13 -9.73 -10.52
CA ILE A 70 -6.49 -8.63 -9.82
C ILE A 70 -5.73 -7.70 -10.78
N GLU A 71 -5.83 -6.39 -10.57
CA GLU A 71 -5.17 -5.36 -11.38
C GLU A 71 -4.01 -4.68 -10.64
N CYS A 72 -3.89 -4.92 -9.32
CA CYS A 72 -2.87 -4.31 -8.49
C CYS A 72 -1.92 -5.36 -7.93
N TYR A 73 -0.64 -5.31 -8.30
CA TYR A 73 0.35 -6.28 -7.84
C TYR A 73 1.78 -5.76 -7.96
N ARG A 74 2.67 -6.33 -7.14
CA ARG A 74 4.09 -5.98 -7.13
C ARG A 74 4.86 -6.73 -8.20
N LEU A 75 5.48 -6.00 -9.10
CA LEU A 75 6.32 -6.56 -10.17
C LEU A 75 7.76 -6.77 -9.73
N TYR A 76 8.30 -5.87 -8.90
CA TYR A 76 9.71 -5.88 -8.52
C TYR A 76 9.85 -5.34 -7.09
N ASP A 77 10.74 -5.90 -6.27
CA ASP A 77 10.97 -5.49 -4.89
C ASP A 77 12.45 -5.68 -4.51
N ALA A 78 13.29 -4.75 -4.98
CA ALA A 78 14.74 -4.79 -4.77
C ALA A 78 15.35 -6.17 -5.09
N ASP A 79 14.90 -6.81 -6.17
CA ASP A 79 15.34 -8.16 -6.58
C ASP A 79 16.85 -8.23 -6.87
N LEU A 80 17.43 -7.10 -7.26
CA LEU A 80 18.85 -6.91 -7.52
C LEU A 80 19.37 -5.80 -6.60
N PRO A 81 20.49 -6.00 -5.89
CA PRO A 81 21.02 -5.05 -4.91
C PRO A 81 21.27 -3.64 -5.46
N GLU A 82 21.64 -3.55 -6.75
CA GLU A 82 21.95 -2.29 -7.41
C GLU A 82 20.72 -1.43 -7.69
N TYR A 83 19.54 -2.05 -7.76
CA TYR A 83 18.29 -1.42 -8.15
C TYR A 83 17.28 -1.47 -6.99
N ASN A 84 17.48 -0.58 -6.02
CA ASN A 84 16.76 -0.58 -4.75
C ASN A 84 15.43 0.17 -4.85
N VAL A 85 14.50 -0.42 -5.59
CA VAL A 85 13.14 0.10 -5.79
C VAL A 85 12.09 -0.98 -5.62
N ALA A 86 10.85 -0.57 -5.30
CA ALA A 86 9.67 -1.37 -5.54
C ALA A 86 8.95 -0.86 -6.80
N VAL A 87 8.39 -1.77 -7.59
CA VAL A 87 7.57 -1.44 -8.76
C VAL A 87 6.23 -2.15 -8.61
N ASP A 88 5.19 -1.35 -8.46
CA ASP A 88 3.81 -1.81 -8.29
C ASP A 88 2.96 -1.40 -9.50
N ARG A 89 2.19 -2.34 -10.03
CA ARG A 89 1.20 -2.08 -11.08
C ARG A 89 -0.16 -1.80 -10.47
N TYR A 90 -0.88 -0.85 -11.05
CA TYR A 90 -2.26 -0.49 -10.74
C TYR A 90 -3.01 -0.31 -12.06
N ALA A 91 -3.68 -1.36 -12.54
CA ALA A 91 -4.27 -1.43 -13.87
C ALA A 91 -3.25 -1.08 -14.96
N ASP A 92 -3.40 0.04 -15.66
CA ASP A 92 -2.49 0.55 -16.68
C ASP A 92 -1.45 1.56 -16.16
N TRP A 93 -1.43 1.83 -14.84
CA TRP A 93 -0.48 2.69 -14.16
C TRP A 93 0.61 1.90 -13.44
N VAL A 94 1.73 2.55 -13.23
CA VAL A 94 2.87 1.98 -12.49
C VAL A 94 3.39 2.97 -11.46
N VAL A 95 3.58 2.49 -10.25
CA VAL A 95 4.25 3.25 -9.18
C VAL A 95 5.65 2.67 -8.99
N VAL A 96 6.67 3.47 -9.21
CA VAL A 96 8.05 3.17 -8.85
C VAL A 96 8.34 3.85 -7.52
N GLN A 97 8.65 3.07 -6.51
CA GLN A 97 8.98 3.56 -5.19
C GLN A 97 10.46 3.33 -4.89
N GLU A 98 11.23 4.41 -4.83
CA GLU A 98 12.64 4.35 -4.46
C GLU A 98 12.78 4.13 -2.95
N TYR A 99 13.57 3.14 -2.56
CA TYR A 99 14.06 3.03 -1.20
C TYR A 99 15.29 3.91 -1.05
N ALA A 100 15.30 4.78 -0.03
CA ALA A 100 16.39 5.73 0.18
C ALA A 100 17.76 5.04 0.10
N PRO A 101 18.64 5.46 -0.81
CA PRO A 101 19.95 4.86 -0.95
C PRO A 101 20.77 5.03 0.34
N PRO A 102 21.68 4.09 0.66
CA PRO A 102 22.62 4.28 1.74
C PRO A 102 23.42 5.58 1.56
N LYS A 103 23.72 6.28 2.65
CA LYS A 103 24.50 7.54 2.63
C LYS A 103 25.88 7.40 2.01
N THR A 104 26.37 6.18 1.84
CA THR A 104 27.68 5.85 1.23
C THR A 104 27.63 5.88 -0.30
N ILE A 105 26.46 5.93 -0.92
CA ILE A 105 26.32 5.99 -2.38
C ILE A 105 26.31 7.45 -2.82
N ASP A 106 27.12 7.75 -3.84
CA ASP A 106 27.13 9.06 -4.48
C ASP A 106 25.75 9.43 -5.03
N ALA A 107 25.27 10.62 -4.67
CA ALA A 107 23.91 11.07 -5.00
C ALA A 107 23.68 11.17 -6.51
N HIS A 108 24.71 11.53 -7.30
CA HIS A 108 24.60 11.61 -8.76
C HIS A 108 24.44 10.23 -9.37
N LYS A 109 25.23 9.25 -8.92
CA LYS A 109 25.11 7.85 -9.36
C LYS A 109 23.78 7.25 -8.99
N ALA A 110 23.27 7.53 -7.79
CA ALA A 110 21.94 7.07 -7.35
C ALA A 110 20.83 7.64 -8.26
N ARG A 111 20.89 8.93 -8.55
CA ARG A 111 19.93 9.60 -9.43
C ARG A 111 19.99 9.06 -10.86
N GLN A 112 21.20 8.89 -11.43
CA GLN A 112 21.36 8.32 -12.77
C GLN A 112 20.73 6.91 -12.84
N ARG A 113 21.00 6.07 -11.84
CA ARG A 113 20.45 4.72 -11.75
C ARG A 113 18.92 4.73 -11.66
N LEU A 114 18.34 5.70 -10.94
CA LEU A 114 16.88 5.86 -10.87
C LEU A 114 16.28 6.22 -12.23
N PHE A 115 16.93 7.08 -13.02
CA PHE A 115 16.49 7.38 -14.39
C PHE A 115 16.57 6.17 -15.29
N ASP A 116 17.63 5.38 -15.16
CA ASP A 116 17.79 4.14 -15.92
C ASP A 116 16.69 3.14 -15.59
N ILE A 117 16.31 3.02 -14.31
CA ILE A 117 15.18 2.21 -13.85
C ILE A 117 13.86 2.70 -14.47
N ILE A 118 13.60 4.01 -14.45
CA ILE A 118 12.38 4.60 -15.00
C ILE A 118 12.29 4.31 -16.51
N ALA A 119 13.36 4.58 -17.26
CA ALA A 119 13.40 4.35 -18.69
C ALA A 119 13.20 2.87 -19.05
N ALA A 120 13.89 1.98 -18.34
CA ALA A 120 13.74 0.54 -18.51
C ALA A 120 12.33 0.06 -18.12
N THR A 121 11.73 0.59 -17.06
CA THR A 121 10.37 0.24 -16.64
C THR A 121 9.35 0.62 -17.71
N ILE A 122 9.42 1.85 -18.24
CA ILE A 122 8.54 2.33 -19.32
C ILE A 122 8.67 1.43 -20.55
N SER A 123 9.91 1.15 -20.96
CA SER A 123 10.20 0.32 -22.14
C SER A 123 9.71 -1.12 -21.98
N VAL A 124 9.97 -1.74 -20.82
CA VAL A 124 9.58 -3.15 -20.57
C VAL A 124 8.07 -3.32 -20.45
N LEU A 125 7.40 -2.38 -19.80
CA LEU A 125 5.94 -2.46 -19.57
C LEU A 125 5.13 -1.87 -20.73
N GLY A 126 5.76 -1.18 -21.68
CA GLY A 126 5.08 -0.56 -22.82
C GLY A 126 4.06 0.50 -22.41
N ILE A 127 4.31 1.21 -21.31
CA ILE A 127 3.38 2.23 -20.78
C ILE A 127 3.76 3.62 -21.27
N ALA A 128 2.77 4.51 -21.36
CA ALA A 128 3.04 5.92 -21.61
C ALA A 128 3.77 6.54 -20.40
N PRO A 129 4.74 7.44 -20.60
CA PRO A 129 5.51 8.04 -19.49
C PRO A 129 4.67 8.72 -18.41
N ASN A 130 3.52 9.29 -18.78
CA ASN A 130 2.58 9.93 -17.85
C ASN A 130 1.79 8.93 -16.99
N LYS A 131 1.88 7.63 -17.28
CA LYS A 131 1.31 6.54 -16.48
C LYS A 131 2.28 5.99 -15.43
N LEU A 132 3.49 6.54 -15.34
CA LEU A 132 4.45 6.20 -14.29
C LEU A 132 4.47 7.29 -13.21
N VAL A 133 4.29 6.86 -11.98
CA VAL A 133 4.39 7.72 -10.78
C VAL A 133 5.64 7.33 -10.01
N LEU A 134 6.52 8.29 -9.77
CA LEU A 134 7.70 8.09 -8.92
C LEU A 134 7.40 8.55 -7.50
N LYS A 135 7.71 7.70 -6.52
CA LYS A 135 7.68 8.02 -5.09
C LYS A 135 9.03 7.74 -4.46
N THR A 136 9.50 8.65 -3.63
CA THR A 136 10.73 8.45 -2.86
C THR A 136 10.36 8.25 -1.40
N ARG A 137 10.69 7.08 -0.83
CA ARG A 137 10.60 6.83 0.61
C ARG A 137 11.91 7.25 1.27
N GLU A 138 11.93 8.45 1.81
CA GLU A 138 12.94 8.80 2.79
C GLU A 138 12.67 8.05 4.10
N ARG A 139 13.74 7.70 4.86
CA ARG A 139 13.58 7.22 6.23
C ARG A 139 13.02 8.36 7.07
N GLN A 140 11.72 8.46 7.13
CA GLN A 140 11.06 9.50 7.91
C GLN A 140 11.13 9.17 9.40
N LYS A 141 11.72 10.08 10.14
CA LYS A 141 11.58 10.13 11.60
C LYS A 141 10.31 10.94 11.91
N GLY A 142 9.21 10.28 12.28
CA GLY A 142 8.04 10.95 12.84
C GLY A 142 6.83 11.11 11.91
N LYS A 143 6.03 12.14 12.12
CA LYS A 143 4.63 12.38 11.71
C LYS A 143 4.32 12.46 10.20
N ASN A 144 5.31 12.37 9.32
CA ASN A 144 5.13 12.70 7.89
C ASN A 144 4.54 11.57 7.04
N GLN A 145 4.25 10.42 7.63
CA GLN A 145 3.74 9.24 6.89
C GLN A 145 2.34 9.47 6.27
N TYR A 146 1.59 10.42 6.83
CA TYR A 146 0.22 10.73 6.39
C TYR A 146 0.09 12.10 5.73
N GLN A 147 1.21 12.71 5.30
CA GLN A 147 1.15 14.01 4.62
C GLN A 147 0.66 13.85 3.18
N LYS A 148 -0.22 14.77 2.78
CA LYS A 148 -0.66 14.92 1.42
C LYS A 148 0.50 15.49 0.59
N LEU A 149 0.91 14.76 -0.46
CA LEU A 149 2.04 15.12 -1.33
C LEU A 149 1.59 16.00 -2.51
N GLY A 150 0.30 15.97 -2.85
CA GLY A 150 -0.29 16.68 -3.98
C GLY A 150 -1.76 16.99 -3.78
N GLU A 151 -2.35 17.69 -4.72
CA GLU A 151 -3.76 18.12 -4.69
C GLU A 151 -4.50 17.84 -6.00
N LYS A 152 -4.01 16.88 -6.80
CA LYS A 152 -4.66 16.57 -8.08
C LYS A 152 -6.07 16.01 -7.90
N GLY A 153 -6.33 15.33 -6.78
CA GLY A 153 -7.63 14.75 -6.48
C GLY A 153 -8.02 13.59 -7.41
N GLU A 154 -7.08 13.07 -8.18
CA GLU A 154 -7.32 12.01 -9.17
C GLU A 154 -7.34 10.65 -8.50
N PHE A 155 -8.49 9.99 -8.58
CA PHE A 155 -8.66 8.63 -8.12
C PHE A 155 -8.77 7.69 -9.32
N LEU A 156 -8.11 6.54 -9.22
CA LEU A 156 -8.18 5.45 -10.18
C LEU A 156 -9.00 4.31 -9.58
N GLU A 157 -9.98 3.82 -10.32
CA GLU A 157 -10.67 2.57 -9.96
C GLU A 157 -9.81 1.38 -10.34
N VAL A 158 -9.70 0.42 -9.43
CA VAL A 158 -8.96 -0.83 -9.63
C VAL A 158 -9.75 -2.01 -9.09
N THR A 159 -9.50 -3.18 -9.65
CA THR A 159 -10.18 -4.42 -9.27
C THR A 159 -9.24 -5.32 -8.45
N GLU A 160 -9.77 -5.85 -7.34
CA GLU A 160 -9.15 -6.89 -6.56
C GLU A 160 -10.17 -8.02 -6.33
N TYR A 161 -10.06 -9.13 -7.07
CA TYR A 161 -11.07 -10.20 -7.17
C TYR A 161 -12.42 -9.65 -7.66
N ASN A 162 -13.43 -9.66 -6.79
CA ASN A 162 -14.75 -9.08 -7.05
C ASN A 162 -14.96 -7.69 -6.43
N ALA A 163 -13.95 -7.12 -5.81
CA ALA A 163 -14.01 -5.81 -5.18
C ALA A 163 -13.48 -4.73 -6.13
N HIS A 164 -14.17 -3.61 -6.21
CA HIS A 164 -13.74 -2.39 -6.88
C HIS A 164 -13.25 -1.39 -5.83
N LEU A 165 -12.07 -0.84 -6.01
CA LEU A 165 -11.42 0.00 -5.03
C LEU A 165 -10.87 1.27 -5.67
N TRP A 166 -11.04 2.40 -5.02
CA TRP A 166 -10.40 3.63 -5.39
C TRP A 166 -8.96 3.66 -4.84
N VAL A 167 -8.00 3.98 -5.69
CA VAL A 167 -6.63 4.28 -5.30
C VAL A 167 -6.25 5.69 -5.76
N ASN A 168 -5.35 6.33 -5.03
CA ASN A 168 -4.76 7.61 -5.43
C ASN A 168 -3.25 7.46 -5.48
N LEU A 169 -2.69 7.55 -6.67
CA LEU A 169 -1.29 7.26 -6.91
C LEU A 169 -0.38 8.47 -6.70
N THR A 170 -0.91 9.70 -6.64
CA THR A 170 -0.15 10.94 -6.70
C THR A 170 -0.17 11.76 -5.43
N ASP A 171 -1.30 11.83 -4.72
CA ASP A 171 -1.51 12.81 -3.66
C ASP A 171 -1.05 12.35 -2.27
N TYR A 172 -0.88 11.06 -2.07
CA TYR A 172 -0.48 10.46 -0.80
C TYR A 172 0.76 9.59 -0.96
N LEU A 173 1.50 9.39 0.12
CA LEU A 173 2.64 8.47 0.12
C LEU A 173 2.18 7.04 -0.19
N ASP A 174 1.17 6.57 0.54
CA ASP A 174 0.52 5.28 0.27
C ASP A 174 -0.65 5.45 -0.71
N THR A 175 -0.94 4.42 -1.47
CA THR A 175 -1.88 4.50 -2.61
C THR A 175 -3.35 4.32 -2.23
N GLY A 176 -3.64 4.05 -0.96
CA GLY A 176 -4.98 3.68 -0.50
C GLY A 176 -5.23 2.18 -0.48
N LEU A 177 -4.30 1.35 -0.94
CA LEU A 177 -4.43 -0.10 -0.95
C LEU A 177 -3.10 -0.77 -0.61
N PHE A 178 -3.03 -1.49 0.51
CA PHE A 178 -1.88 -2.31 0.88
C PHE A 178 -1.95 -3.66 0.14
N LEU A 179 -1.11 -3.84 -0.87
CA LEU A 179 -1.15 -4.99 -1.78
C LEU A 179 -0.81 -6.32 -1.09
N ASP A 180 0.04 -6.28 -0.08
CA ASP A 180 0.47 -7.46 0.68
C ASP A 180 -0.65 -8.09 1.51
N HIS A 181 -1.69 -7.34 1.89
CA HIS A 181 -2.86 -7.83 2.63
C HIS A 181 -3.97 -8.44 1.74
N ARG A 182 -3.76 -8.56 0.45
CA ARG A 182 -4.76 -9.06 -0.52
C ARG A 182 -5.37 -10.39 -0.13
N ILE A 183 -4.55 -11.37 0.24
CA ILE A 183 -5.02 -12.70 0.66
C ILE A 183 -5.80 -12.61 1.97
N ALA A 184 -5.33 -11.82 2.95
CA ALA A 184 -6.04 -11.60 4.20
C ALA A 184 -7.44 -11.01 3.95
N ARG A 185 -7.56 -10.01 3.05
CA ARG A 185 -8.86 -9.44 2.66
C ARG A 185 -9.78 -10.47 2.02
N ARG A 186 -9.27 -11.31 1.12
CA ARG A 186 -10.05 -12.41 0.52
C ARG A 186 -10.55 -13.40 1.58
N MET A 187 -9.69 -13.78 2.53
CA MET A 187 -10.07 -14.66 3.64
C MET A 187 -11.16 -14.02 4.51
N LEU A 188 -11.05 -12.73 4.83
CA LEU A 188 -12.08 -12.00 5.56
C LEU A 188 -13.43 -12.03 4.81
N GLY A 189 -13.43 -11.81 3.51
CA GLY A 189 -14.62 -11.94 2.68
C GLY A 189 -15.24 -13.33 2.77
N GLN A 190 -14.43 -14.39 2.63
CA GLN A 190 -14.89 -15.79 2.74
C GLN A 190 -15.47 -16.15 4.12
N MET A 191 -14.97 -15.50 5.19
CA MET A 191 -15.39 -15.75 6.56
C MET A 191 -16.61 -14.91 6.99
N SER A 192 -17.05 -13.92 6.18
CA SER A 192 -17.99 -12.87 6.62
C SER A 192 -19.46 -13.20 6.47
N LYS A 193 -19.84 -14.24 5.71
CA LYS A 193 -21.25 -14.53 5.41
C LYS A 193 -22.12 -14.62 6.66
N GLY A 194 -23.13 -13.74 6.75
CA GLY A 194 -24.10 -13.67 7.86
C GLY A 194 -23.52 -13.16 9.19
N LYS A 195 -22.30 -12.63 9.19
CA LYS A 195 -21.59 -12.20 10.39
C LYS A 195 -21.64 -10.68 10.58
N ASP A 196 -21.57 -10.25 11.82
CA ASP A 196 -21.28 -8.86 12.18
C ASP A 196 -19.76 -8.68 12.19
N PHE A 197 -19.26 -7.81 11.32
CA PHE A 197 -17.84 -7.59 11.07
C PHE A 197 -17.36 -6.25 11.65
N LEU A 198 -16.24 -6.28 12.36
CA LEU A 198 -15.55 -5.09 12.86
C LEU A 198 -14.18 -4.95 12.17
N ASN A 199 -13.89 -3.75 11.67
CA ASN A 199 -12.59 -3.38 11.11
C ASN A 199 -12.01 -2.20 11.90
N LEU A 200 -10.90 -2.43 12.61
CA LEU A 200 -10.17 -1.44 13.40
C LEU A 200 -8.88 -1.04 12.70
N PHE A 201 -8.50 0.25 12.80
CA PHE A 201 -7.42 0.86 12.01
C PHE A 201 -7.66 0.64 10.52
N SER A 202 -8.89 0.94 10.11
CA SER A 202 -9.48 0.47 8.86
C SER A 202 -8.88 1.10 7.62
N TYR A 203 -8.13 2.18 7.75
CA TYR A 203 -7.57 2.92 6.62
C TYR A 203 -8.68 3.27 5.61
N THR A 204 -8.54 2.90 4.35
CA THR A 204 -9.53 3.15 3.29
C THR A 204 -10.67 2.13 3.24
N GLY A 205 -10.81 1.28 4.24
CA GLY A 205 -11.90 0.32 4.35
C GLY A 205 -11.87 -0.84 3.35
N SER A 206 -10.74 -1.11 2.70
CA SER A 206 -10.65 -2.21 1.72
C SER A 206 -11.03 -3.58 2.31
N ALA A 207 -10.65 -3.87 3.56
CA ALA A 207 -11.07 -5.10 4.24
C ALA A 207 -12.59 -5.13 4.51
N THR A 208 -13.18 -3.98 4.81
CA THR A 208 -14.64 -3.85 5.00
C THR A 208 -15.39 -4.12 3.69
N VAL A 209 -14.87 -3.64 2.55
CA VAL A 209 -15.45 -3.94 1.23
C VAL A 209 -15.49 -5.44 0.99
N HIS A 210 -14.38 -6.14 1.20
CA HIS A 210 -14.33 -7.59 1.04
C HIS A 210 -15.28 -8.33 1.98
N ALA A 211 -15.38 -7.90 3.23
CA ALA A 211 -16.32 -8.47 4.20
C ALA A 211 -17.79 -8.25 3.76
N GLY A 212 -18.14 -7.05 3.31
CA GLY A 212 -19.46 -6.74 2.80
C GLY A 212 -19.83 -7.56 1.57
N LEU A 213 -18.94 -7.63 0.57
CA LEU A 213 -19.11 -8.46 -0.62
C LEU A 213 -19.16 -9.97 -0.30
N GLY A 214 -18.50 -10.38 0.78
CA GLY A 214 -18.59 -11.75 1.33
C GLY A 214 -19.89 -12.06 2.06
N GLY A 215 -20.82 -11.10 2.12
CA GLY A 215 -22.16 -11.27 2.71
C GLY A 215 -22.21 -11.04 4.22
N ALA A 216 -21.36 -10.17 4.76
CA ALA A 216 -21.48 -9.71 6.14
C ALA A 216 -22.90 -9.15 6.39
N ARG A 217 -23.50 -9.52 7.54
CA ARG A 217 -24.80 -8.99 7.97
C ARG A 217 -24.70 -7.50 8.29
N SER A 218 -23.63 -7.10 8.95
CA SER A 218 -23.28 -5.71 9.20
C SER A 218 -21.77 -5.53 9.19
N THR A 219 -21.33 -4.29 8.93
CA THR A 219 -19.92 -3.91 9.06
C THR A 219 -19.79 -2.64 9.89
N THR A 220 -18.84 -2.63 10.83
CA THR A 220 -18.45 -1.44 11.59
C THR A 220 -16.98 -1.16 11.29
N THR A 221 -16.70 0.02 10.81
CA THR A 221 -15.39 0.44 10.30
C THR A 221 -14.92 1.64 11.13
N VAL A 222 -13.80 1.49 11.83
CA VAL A 222 -13.31 2.52 12.79
C VAL A 222 -11.92 2.97 12.36
N ASP A 223 -11.73 4.27 12.22
CA ASP A 223 -10.44 4.91 11.98
C ASP A 223 -10.43 6.32 12.57
N MET A 224 -9.26 6.80 12.95
CA MET A 224 -9.10 8.16 13.47
C MET A 224 -9.17 9.21 12.37
N SER A 225 -8.77 8.84 11.15
CA SER A 225 -8.64 9.75 10.01
C SER A 225 -9.96 9.95 9.28
N ARG A 226 -10.50 11.16 9.35
CA ARG A 226 -11.69 11.54 8.56
C ARG A 226 -11.45 11.31 7.05
N THR A 227 -10.30 11.70 6.53
CA THR A 227 -9.95 11.53 5.10
C THR A 227 -10.01 10.07 4.68
N TYR A 228 -9.51 9.15 5.50
CA TYR A 228 -9.54 7.73 5.19
C TYR A 228 -10.94 7.13 5.32
N LEU A 229 -11.75 7.61 6.24
CA LEU A 229 -13.15 7.20 6.34
C LEU A 229 -14.01 7.71 5.17
N GLU A 230 -13.78 8.93 4.71
CA GLU A 230 -14.41 9.45 3.49
C GLU A 230 -14.01 8.60 2.25
N TRP A 231 -12.76 8.14 2.21
CA TRP A 231 -12.31 7.22 1.19
C TRP A 231 -12.93 5.82 1.34
N ALA A 232 -13.04 5.31 2.57
CA ALA A 232 -13.74 4.05 2.87
C ALA A 232 -15.21 4.12 2.44
N GLU A 233 -15.90 5.23 2.69
CA GLU A 233 -17.28 5.44 2.24
C GLU A 233 -17.38 5.37 0.71
N ARG A 234 -16.44 6.01 -0.01
CA ARG A 234 -16.40 5.94 -1.47
C ARG A 234 -16.17 4.51 -1.96
N ASN A 235 -15.28 3.74 -1.30
CA ASN A 235 -15.04 2.34 -1.62
C ASN A 235 -16.28 1.48 -1.37
N LEU A 236 -16.98 1.67 -0.27
CA LEU A 236 -18.23 0.97 0.03
C LEU A 236 -19.31 1.28 -1.00
N ARG A 237 -19.52 2.55 -1.32
CA ARG A 237 -20.49 2.98 -2.33
C ARG A 237 -20.21 2.41 -3.72
N LEU A 238 -18.92 2.34 -4.12
CA LEU A 238 -18.49 1.77 -5.39
C LEU A 238 -18.93 0.31 -5.55
N ASN A 239 -19.01 -0.42 -4.43
CA ASN A 239 -19.43 -1.82 -4.38
C ASN A 239 -20.90 -2.03 -3.99
N GLY A 240 -21.72 -0.98 -3.97
CA GLY A 240 -23.13 -1.07 -3.61
C GLY A 240 -23.39 -1.33 -2.12
N LEU A 241 -22.36 -1.24 -1.27
CA LEU A 241 -22.44 -1.46 0.17
C LEU A 241 -22.88 -0.17 0.87
N THR A 242 -24.16 0.10 0.82
CA THR A 242 -24.77 1.33 1.36
C THR A 242 -25.81 1.00 2.42
N GLY A 243 -26.20 2.03 3.19
CA GLY A 243 -27.26 1.89 4.18
C GLY A 243 -26.76 1.62 5.61
N ARG A 244 -27.72 1.42 6.53
CA ARG A 244 -27.46 1.38 7.98
C ARG A 244 -26.64 0.17 8.44
N ALA A 245 -26.53 -0.86 7.60
CA ALA A 245 -25.74 -2.05 7.93
C ALA A 245 -24.22 -1.79 7.87
N HIS A 246 -23.78 -0.72 7.18
CA HIS A 246 -22.38 -0.39 6.99
C HIS A 246 -22.04 0.93 7.67
N ARG A 247 -21.51 0.84 8.89
CA ARG A 247 -21.23 2.02 9.74
C ARG A 247 -19.77 2.43 9.64
N LEU A 248 -19.55 3.73 9.52
CA LEU A 248 -18.22 4.36 9.59
C LEU A 248 -18.14 5.19 10.87
N ILE A 249 -17.12 4.99 11.68
CA ILE A 249 -16.94 5.65 12.97
C ILE A 249 -15.58 6.34 13.01
N GLN A 250 -15.59 7.66 13.12
CA GLN A 250 -14.36 8.43 13.33
C GLN A 250 -14.02 8.45 14.82
N ALA A 251 -13.04 7.65 15.22
CA ALA A 251 -12.58 7.58 16.60
C ALA A 251 -11.12 7.10 16.68
N ASP A 252 -10.47 7.41 17.79
CA ASP A 252 -9.28 6.67 18.19
C ASP A 252 -9.66 5.22 18.45
N CYS A 253 -9.07 4.29 17.68
CA CYS A 253 -9.45 2.88 17.74
C CYS A 253 -9.25 2.25 19.12
N LEU A 254 -8.21 2.64 19.84
CA LEU A 254 -7.94 2.10 21.18
C LEU A 254 -8.93 2.64 22.22
N ALA A 255 -9.26 3.93 22.16
CA ALA A 255 -10.27 4.54 23.03
C ALA A 255 -11.64 3.94 22.73
N TRP A 256 -12.03 3.88 21.45
CA TRP A 256 -13.28 3.29 21.03
C TRP A 256 -13.42 1.82 21.48
N LEU A 257 -12.34 1.04 21.31
CA LEU A 257 -12.32 -0.37 21.70
C LEU A 257 -12.56 -0.56 23.20
N ARG A 258 -12.07 0.34 24.06
CA ARG A 258 -12.30 0.30 25.52
C ARG A 258 -13.76 0.61 25.90
N GLU A 259 -14.42 1.49 25.16
CA GLU A 259 -15.76 1.99 25.45
C GLU A 259 -16.89 1.19 24.78
N ALA A 260 -16.61 0.58 23.63
CA ALA A 260 -17.60 -0.17 22.87
C ALA A 260 -18.16 -1.35 23.67
N ASN A 261 -19.49 -1.57 23.58
CA ASN A 261 -20.20 -2.66 24.25
C ASN A 261 -20.87 -3.62 23.26
N GLU A 262 -20.69 -3.40 21.96
CA GLU A 262 -21.22 -4.26 20.90
C GLU A 262 -20.39 -5.54 20.78
N GLN A 263 -20.98 -6.60 20.24
CA GLN A 263 -20.26 -7.85 19.97
C GLN A 263 -20.25 -8.17 18.48
N PHE A 264 -19.14 -8.75 18.03
CA PHE A 264 -18.89 -9.08 16.64
C PHE A 264 -18.51 -10.55 16.47
N ASP A 265 -18.89 -11.12 15.32
CA ASP A 265 -18.54 -12.49 14.95
C ASP A 265 -17.17 -12.60 14.31
N LEU A 266 -16.74 -11.53 13.64
CA LEU A 266 -15.46 -11.44 12.94
C LEU A 266 -14.85 -10.06 13.16
N ILE A 267 -13.63 -10.02 13.68
CA ILE A 267 -12.91 -8.77 13.92
C ILE A 267 -11.60 -8.80 13.11
N PHE A 268 -11.36 -7.77 12.32
CA PHE A 268 -10.06 -7.52 11.71
C PHE A 268 -9.40 -6.32 12.37
N ILE A 269 -8.13 -6.46 12.69
CA ILE A 269 -7.34 -5.40 13.28
C ILE A 269 -5.90 -5.46 12.77
N ASP A 270 -5.43 -4.34 12.24
CA ASP A 270 -4.07 -4.15 11.72
C ASP A 270 -3.49 -2.84 12.28
N PRO A 271 -3.08 -2.84 13.57
CA PRO A 271 -2.62 -1.63 14.22
C PRO A 271 -1.25 -1.20 13.69
N PRO A 272 -0.92 0.09 13.74
CA PRO A 272 0.40 0.57 13.40
C PRO A 272 1.47 -0.08 14.30
N THR A 273 2.68 -0.28 13.77
CA THR A 273 3.81 -0.79 14.59
C THR A 273 4.09 0.10 15.79
N PHE A 274 3.98 1.42 15.56
CA PHE A 274 4.19 2.45 16.59
C PHE A 274 3.31 3.66 16.26
N SER A 275 2.69 4.24 17.27
CA SER A 275 1.92 5.48 17.14
C SER A 275 2.23 6.45 18.26
N ASN A 276 2.57 7.69 17.89
CA ASN A 276 2.78 8.84 18.78
C ASN A 276 1.77 9.94 18.46
N SER A 277 0.52 9.62 18.29
CA SER A 277 -0.49 10.63 18.04
C SER A 277 -0.63 11.56 19.25
N LYS A 278 -0.61 12.88 19.03
CA LYS A 278 -0.93 13.87 20.09
C LYS A 278 -2.36 13.74 20.64
N ARG A 279 -3.19 12.93 19.97
CA ARG A 279 -4.57 12.63 20.37
C ARG A 279 -4.68 11.34 21.17
N MET A 280 -3.59 10.58 21.31
CA MET A 280 -3.50 9.41 22.17
C MET A 280 -2.83 9.83 23.47
N GLU A 281 -3.37 9.42 24.59
CA GLU A 281 -2.80 9.71 25.92
C GLU A 281 -1.41 9.08 26.08
N ASP A 282 -1.19 7.90 25.49
CA ASP A 282 0.08 7.17 25.52
C ASP A 282 0.54 6.75 24.12
N ALA A 283 1.87 6.62 23.94
CA ALA A 283 2.46 6.05 22.75
C ALA A 283 2.15 4.55 22.66
N PHE A 284 1.58 4.11 21.53
CA PHE A 284 1.30 2.71 21.26
C PHE A 284 2.50 2.02 20.61
N ASP A 285 2.89 0.84 21.11
CA ASP A 285 3.81 -0.10 20.46
C ASP A 285 3.16 -1.48 20.40
N VAL A 286 2.99 -2.03 19.19
CA VAL A 286 2.26 -3.28 18.98
C VAL A 286 2.88 -4.47 19.74
N GLN A 287 4.21 -4.53 19.91
CA GLN A 287 4.84 -5.61 20.68
C GLN A 287 4.55 -5.50 22.18
N ARG A 288 4.59 -4.29 22.72
CA ARG A 288 4.34 -4.04 24.15
C ARG A 288 2.86 -4.20 24.48
N ASP A 289 2.00 -3.67 23.63
CA ASP A 289 0.61 -3.39 23.99
C ASP A 289 -0.40 -4.43 23.44
N HIS A 290 0.06 -5.41 22.62
CA HIS A 290 -0.87 -6.35 21.98
C HIS A 290 -1.70 -7.16 22.97
N MET A 291 -1.18 -7.47 24.16
CA MET A 291 -1.96 -8.23 25.15
C MET A 291 -3.10 -7.42 25.77
N ALA A 292 -2.89 -6.13 26.02
CA ALA A 292 -3.98 -5.23 26.45
C ALA A 292 -5.04 -5.14 25.35
N LEU A 293 -4.60 -5.01 24.08
CA LEU A 293 -5.47 -5.00 22.92
C LEU A 293 -6.30 -6.30 22.81
N MET A 294 -5.67 -7.47 23.01
CA MET A 294 -6.37 -8.77 22.98
C MET A 294 -7.42 -8.92 24.07
N LYS A 295 -7.17 -8.36 25.27
CA LYS A 295 -8.14 -8.33 26.36
C LYS A 295 -9.41 -7.56 25.97
N ASP A 296 -9.24 -6.39 25.34
CA ASP A 296 -10.37 -5.56 24.93
C ASP A 296 -11.11 -6.20 23.73
N LEU A 297 -10.40 -6.75 22.75
CA LEU A 297 -10.97 -7.45 21.61
C LEU A 297 -11.78 -8.68 22.03
N LYS A 298 -11.30 -9.46 23.03
CA LYS A 298 -12.04 -10.59 23.57
C LYS A 298 -13.41 -10.18 24.10
N ARG A 299 -13.52 -9.03 24.75
CA ARG A 299 -14.81 -8.52 25.30
C ARG A 299 -15.83 -8.26 24.19
N LEU A 300 -15.37 -7.83 23.01
CA LEU A 300 -16.21 -7.57 21.85
C LEU A 300 -16.39 -8.80 20.96
N LEU A 301 -15.68 -9.90 21.22
CA LEU A 301 -15.79 -11.12 20.42
C LEU A 301 -16.97 -11.95 20.90
N ARG A 302 -17.90 -12.23 19.99
CA ARG A 302 -19.03 -13.15 20.24
C ARG A 302 -18.52 -14.58 20.41
N ALA A 303 -19.27 -15.40 21.16
CA ALA A 303 -18.98 -16.82 21.28
C ALA A 303 -18.87 -17.48 19.88
N GLY A 304 -17.80 -18.23 19.63
CA GLY A 304 -17.50 -18.82 18.32
C GLY A 304 -16.96 -17.82 17.28
N GLY A 305 -16.74 -16.57 17.67
CA GLY A 305 -16.17 -15.55 16.81
C GLY A 305 -14.66 -15.72 16.56
N THR A 306 -14.15 -14.95 15.61
CA THR A 306 -12.74 -14.98 15.20
C THR A 306 -12.18 -13.58 15.11
N ILE A 307 -10.98 -13.37 15.62
CA ILE A 307 -10.16 -12.18 15.38
C ILE A 307 -9.08 -12.55 14.35
N MET A 308 -8.98 -11.77 13.28
CA MET A 308 -7.80 -11.76 12.43
C MET A 308 -6.95 -10.57 12.84
N PHE A 309 -5.80 -10.86 13.43
CA PHE A 309 -4.82 -9.86 13.87
C PHE A 309 -3.63 -9.84 12.92
N SER A 310 -3.33 -8.67 12.39
CA SER A 310 -2.18 -8.43 11.53
C SER A 310 -1.30 -7.31 12.09
N ASN A 311 -0.04 -7.27 11.70
CA ASN A 311 0.87 -6.15 11.90
C ASN A 311 2.09 -6.29 11.00
N ASN A 312 2.82 -5.20 10.75
CA ASN A 312 4.04 -5.20 9.94
C ASN A 312 5.34 -5.03 10.77
N LYS A 313 5.31 -5.28 12.07
CA LYS A 313 6.50 -5.23 12.93
C LYS A 313 7.41 -6.43 12.66
N ARG A 314 8.61 -6.17 12.14
CA ARG A 314 9.62 -7.21 11.99
C ARG A 314 10.00 -7.81 13.34
N GLY A 315 10.03 -9.14 13.40
CA GLY A 315 10.36 -9.87 14.61
C GLY A 315 9.30 -9.80 15.71
N PHE A 316 8.05 -9.47 15.37
CA PHE A 316 6.93 -9.53 16.29
C PHE A 316 6.79 -10.94 16.87
N ARG A 317 6.55 -11.02 18.18
CA ARG A 317 6.30 -12.27 18.91
C ARG A 317 4.97 -12.18 19.64
N MET A 318 4.07 -13.09 19.29
CA MET A 318 2.79 -13.23 19.99
C MET A 318 3.02 -13.87 21.36
N ASP A 319 2.45 -13.28 22.41
CA ASP A 319 2.44 -13.88 23.76
C ASP A 319 1.35 -14.96 23.83
N LEU A 320 1.73 -16.18 23.48
CA LEU A 320 0.80 -17.33 23.46
C LEU A 320 0.36 -17.72 24.87
N ASP A 321 1.22 -17.59 25.87
CA ASP A 321 0.90 -17.90 27.27
C ASP A 321 -0.07 -16.85 27.84
N GLY A 322 0.12 -15.59 27.50
CA GLY A 322 -0.79 -14.52 27.83
C GLY A 322 -2.17 -14.73 27.20
N LEU A 323 -2.22 -15.12 25.92
CA LEU A 323 -3.48 -15.46 25.24
C LEU A 323 -4.20 -16.63 25.92
N ALA A 324 -3.48 -17.70 26.26
CA ALA A 324 -4.06 -18.86 26.95
C ALA A 324 -4.69 -18.45 28.31
N LYS A 325 -4.04 -17.57 29.08
CA LYS A 325 -4.60 -17.01 30.31
C LYS A 325 -5.88 -16.18 30.09
N LEU A 326 -5.99 -15.57 28.91
CA LEU A 326 -7.24 -14.92 28.49
C LEU A 326 -8.28 -15.92 27.95
N GLY A 327 -8.01 -17.22 27.89
CA GLY A 327 -8.90 -18.22 27.27
C GLY A 327 -9.02 -18.01 25.76
N LEU A 328 -7.93 -17.58 25.14
CA LEU A 328 -7.79 -17.43 23.69
C LEU A 328 -6.70 -18.36 23.17
N LYS A 329 -6.83 -18.79 21.93
CA LYS A 329 -5.79 -19.52 21.18
C LYS A 329 -5.52 -18.80 19.87
N ALA A 330 -4.26 -18.76 19.46
CA ALA A 330 -3.83 -18.15 18.21
C ALA A 330 -3.21 -19.17 17.26
N GLN A 331 -3.56 -19.06 16.00
CA GLN A 331 -2.92 -19.78 14.90
C GLN A 331 -2.24 -18.78 13.99
N GLU A 332 -0.94 -18.90 13.85
CA GLU A 332 -0.21 -18.11 12.86
C GLU A 332 -0.56 -18.55 11.45
N ILE A 333 -0.96 -17.59 10.62
CA ILE A 333 -1.32 -17.80 9.23
C ILE A 333 -0.51 -16.92 8.26
N THR A 334 0.58 -16.30 8.71
CA THR A 334 1.42 -15.39 7.91
C THR A 334 1.73 -15.97 6.54
N GLN A 335 2.22 -17.21 6.47
CA GLN A 335 2.57 -17.84 5.19
C GLN A 335 1.37 -18.09 4.27
N LYS A 336 0.17 -18.25 4.84
CA LYS A 336 -1.08 -18.44 4.09
C LYS A 336 -1.65 -17.14 3.54
N THR A 337 -1.21 -15.99 4.08
CA THR A 337 -1.66 -14.66 3.67
C THR A 337 -0.68 -13.96 2.71
N LEU A 338 0.49 -14.55 2.45
CA LEU A 338 1.45 -14.03 1.49
C LEU A 338 1.09 -14.43 0.06
N SER A 339 0.87 -13.45 -0.80
CA SER A 339 0.66 -13.67 -2.23
C SER A 339 1.98 -13.88 -2.98
N GLN A 340 1.90 -14.39 -4.22
CA GLN A 340 3.08 -14.74 -5.01
C GLN A 340 4.02 -13.55 -5.29
N ASP A 341 3.48 -12.36 -5.44
CA ASP A 341 4.21 -11.13 -5.68
C ASP A 341 4.96 -10.63 -4.44
N PHE A 342 4.57 -11.07 -3.23
CA PHE A 342 5.25 -10.77 -1.97
C PHE A 342 6.03 -11.97 -1.39
N ALA A 343 6.07 -13.11 -2.05
CA ALA A 343 6.74 -14.33 -1.56
C ALA A 343 8.25 -14.15 -1.26
N ARG A 344 8.87 -13.10 -1.82
CA ARG A 344 10.27 -12.73 -1.59
C ARG A 344 10.50 -12.08 -0.22
N ASN A 345 9.49 -11.36 0.28
CA ASN A 345 9.52 -10.65 1.56
C ASN A 345 8.58 -11.32 2.56
N ARG A 346 9.01 -12.45 3.11
CA ARG A 346 8.22 -13.26 4.04
C ARG A 346 7.90 -12.56 5.37
N GLN A 347 8.53 -11.42 5.62
CA GLN A 347 8.37 -10.64 6.85
C GLN A 347 7.70 -9.29 6.58
N ILE A 348 6.98 -9.16 5.46
CA ILE A 348 6.31 -7.90 5.13
C ILE A 348 5.17 -7.59 6.10
N HIS A 349 4.46 -8.63 6.53
CA HIS A 349 3.49 -8.57 7.62
C HIS A 349 3.51 -9.88 8.43
N ASN A 350 2.83 -9.85 9.56
CA ASN A 350 2.51 -11.01 10.38
C ASN A 350 0.98 -11.13 10.47
N CYS A 351 0.45 -12.35 10.51
CA CYS A 351 -1.00 -12.54 10.57
C CYS A 351 -1.37 -13.77 11.41
N TRP A 352 -2.38 -13.61 12.28
CA TRP A 352 -2.93 -14.68 13.13
C TRP A 352 -4.44 -14.74 13.05
N LEU A 353 -4.99 -15.94 13.17
CA LEU A 353 -6.38 -16.17 13.55
C LEU A 353 -6.43 -16.47 15.05
N ILE A 354 -7.25 -15.73 15.79
CA ILE A 354 -7.39 -15.86 17.22
C ILE A 354 -8.86 -16.18 17.52
N THR A 355 -9.10 -17.22 18.31
CA THR A 355 -10.45 -17.69 18.71
C THR A 355 -10.47 -17.99 20.19
N ALA A 356 -11.66 -18.17 20.76
CA ALA A 356 -11.76 -18.78 22.08
C ALA A 356 -11.05 -20.14 22.12
N ALA A 357 -10.43 -20.46 23.26
CA ALA A 357 -9.71 -21.72 23.49
C ALA A 357 -10.67 -22.90 23.60
#